data_bec0e994728b9b86919e5b2f9bc0e51f
#
_entry.id   bec0e994728b9b86919e5b2f9bc0e51f
#
_cell.length_a   1.000
_cell.length_b   1.000
_cell.length_c   1.000
_cell.angle_alpha   90.00
_cell.angle_beta   90.00
_cell.angle_gamma   90.00
#
_symmetry.space_group_name_H-M   'P 1'
#
loop_
_entity.id
_entity.type
_entity.pdbx_description
1 polymer ?
#
loop_
_entity_poly.entity_id
_entity_poly.type
_entity_poly.pdbx_seq_one_letter_code
_entity_poly.pdbx_strand_id
1 'polypeptide(L)'
;VTFGASALYAQTYDKLWKQVEQAQKKSLPQTVIKLADEIYRKGRQEQNAPQMLKAYICRETYQEGLTPDSLYSSLKYMESWAQSERNPVNKAILHSLLAYEYVDLMRKNRRVLLSRTLLTVDEVPEDIREWSISQFVDKIDRCNRASLQDSIRLLNTSAEQYVPFVVLEDGSWFYGHDMYHLLVSRAVDAYRQLDGFSVDSLVQIRIERIYLDMMNAYRHRAGSEDAMLLCSLDYWNWKLTGGISQQPYPTFRMRQEKANREYLEVLDKLIKEYGSREVCAEVYIHKANHLRRLEPKRADEALKVCEEGLKRYPAYKRINELKNIREQILQPELILTMNESGYPGDSVNMRLHYRNVEGFTLNLYTTTLSEVPWMDHGINKDTYRKYARKFSSTHFGLKPLPGKDKLPEDVPYLASDTVFKFMIPRETGVYILQ
;
A
#
# COMPACT_ATOMS: atom_id res chain seq x y z
N VAL A 1 -36.50 27.65 -6.45
CA VAL A 1 -36.71 26.99 -7.77
C VAL A 1 -35.45 26.22 -8.24
N THR A 2 -34.30 26.39 -7.58
CA THR A 2 -33.02 25.78 -8.00
C THR A 2 -32.79 24.35 -7.48
N PHE A 3 -33.49 23.92 -6.43
CA PHE A 3 -33.34 22.56 -5.84
C PHE A 3 -33.93 21.43 -6.72
N GLY A 4 -34.98 21.71 -7.48
CA GLY A 4 -35.64 20.70 -8.32
C GLY A 4 -34.84 20.31 -9.58
N ALA A 5 -34.13 21.25 -10.16
CA ALA A 5 -33.30 20.99 -11.35
C ALA A 5 -32.11 20.10 -11.04
N SER A 6 -31.36 20.35 -9.95
CA SER A 6 -30.22 19.53 -9.53
C SER A 6 -30.57 18.05 -9.32
N ALA A 7 -31.71 17.76 -8.68
CA ALA A 7 -32.15 16.39 -8.43
C ALA A 7 -32.55 15.65 -9.72
N LEU A 8 -33.16 16.34 -10.67
CA LEU A 8 -33.54 15.75 -11.96
C LEU A 8 -32.31 15.42 -12.83
N TYR A 9 -31.29 16.28 -12.79
CA TYR A 9 -30.01 16.08 -13.50
C TYR A 9 -29.21 14.91 -12.91
N ALA A 10 -29.17 14.79 -11.58
CA ALA A 10 -28.52 13.67 -10.88
C ALA A 10 -29.13 12.33 -11.29
N GLN A 11 -30.46 12.21 -11.31
CA GLN A 11 -31.15 10.99 -11.74
C GLN A 11 -30.82 10.57 -13.17
N THR A 12 -30.57 11.52 -14.07
CA THR A 12 -30.23 11.22 -15.47
C THR A 12 -28.80 10.66 -15.60
N TYR A 13 -27.81 11.20 -14.88
CA TYR A 13 -26.45 10.68 -14.86
C TYR A 13 -26.38 9.30 -14.22
N ASP A 14 -27.05 9.10 -13.10
CA ASP A 14 -27.11 7.79 -12.41
C ASP A 14 -27.66 6.69 -13.33
N LYS A 15 -28.67 7.00 -14.12
CA LYS A 15 -29.23 6.05 -15.10
C LYS A 15 -28.20 5.69 -16.18
N LEU A 16 -27.51 6.67 -16.71
CA LEU A 16 -26.48 6.45 -17.73
C LEU A 16 -25.29 5.64 -17.15
N TRP A 17 -24.83 5.99 -15.95
CA TRP A 17 -23.76 5.22 -15.30
C TRP A 17 -24.16 3.78 -14.98
N LYS A 18 -25.40 3.52 -14.55
CA LYS A 18 -25.93 2.17 -14.40
C LYS A 18 -25.91 1.38 -15.72
N GLN A 19 -26.20 2.01 -16.84
CA GLN A 19 -26.10 1.38 -18.15
C GLN A 19 -24.64 1.08 -18.52
N VAL A 20 -23.70 1.98 -18.20
CA VAL A 20 -22.25 1.74 -18.36
C VAL A 20 -21.83 0.52 -17.55
N GLU A 21 -22.19 0.45 -16.27
CA GLU A 21 -21.88 -0.69 -15.39
C GLU A 21 -22.44 -2.02 -15.92
N GLN A 22 -23.67 -2.00 -16.45
CA GLN A 22 -24.28 -3.17 -17.07
C GLN A 22 -23.54 -3.62 -18.34
N ALA A 23 -23.11 -2.66 -19.17
CA ALA A 23 -22.31 -2.94 -20.36
C ALA A 23 -20.92 -3.50 -19.99
N GLN A 24 -20.31 -2.97 -18.95
CA GLN A 24 -19.04 -3.48 -18.40
C GLN A 24 -19.17 -4.94 -17.91
N LYS A 25 -20.20 -5.25 -17.11
CA LYS A 25 -20.48 -6.62 -16.64
C LYS A 25 -20.72 -7.61 -17.78
N LYS A 26 -21.25 -7.13 -18.91
CA LYS A 26 -21.48 -7.96 -20.11
C LYS A 26 -20.28 -7.96 -21.08
N SER A 27 -19.17 -7.34 -20.72
CA SER A 27 -17.97 -7.22 -21.56
C SER A 27 -18.28 -6.63 -22.95
N LEU A 28 -19.05 -5.54 -22.99
CA LEU A 28 -19.46 -4.85 -24.22
C LEU A 28 -18.70 -3.51 -24.40
N PRO A 29 -17.40 -3.51 -24.75
CA PRO A 29 -16.55 -2.32 -24.75
C PRO A 29 -17.06 -1.19 -25.64
N GLN A 30 -17.56 -1.50 -26.83
CA GLN A 30 -18.13 -0.50 -27.76
C GLN A 30 -19.35 0.22 -27.16
N THR A 31 -20.19 -0.51 -26.42
CA THR A 31 -21.36 0.07 -25.74
C THR A 31 -20.92 0.98 -24.61
N VAL A 32 -19.88 0.58 -23.85
CA VAL A 32 -19.28 1.42 -22.79
C VAL A 32 -18.76 2.73 -23.38
N ILE A 33 -17.98 2.68 -24.47
CA ILE A 33 -17.46 3.86 -25.16
C ILE A 33 -18.58 4.79 -25.59
N LYS A 34 -19.64 4.27 -26.22
CA LYS A 34 -20.79 5.06 -26.69
C LYS A 34 -21.51 5.76 -25.54
N LEU A 35 -21.77 5.04 -24.45
CA LEU A 35 -22.46 5.60 -23.28
C LEU A 35 -21.59 6.63 -22.55
N ALA A 36 -20.30 6.36 -22.40
CA ALA A 36 -19.35 7.31 -21.81
C ALA A 36 -19.24 8.59 -22.66
N ASP A 37 -19.24 8.49 -23.98
CA ASP A 37 -19.24 9.64 -24.88
C ASP A 37 -20.56 10.45 -24.78
N GLU A 38 -21.68 9.79 -24.58
CA GLU A 38 -22.97 10.47 -24.32
C GLU A 38 -22.91 11.26 -23.00
N ILE A 39 -22.39 10.64 -21.91
CA ILE A 39 -22.20 11.32 -20.61
C ILE A 39 -21.24 12.51 -20.76
N TYR A 40 -20.13 12.31 -21.48
CA TYR A 40 -19.15 13.36 -21.72
C TYR A 40 -19.76 14.58 -22.45
N ARG A 41 -20.49 14.34 -23.55
CA ARG A 41 -21.16 15.39 -24.31
C ARG A 41 -22.20 16.14 -23.47
N LYS A 42 -23.00 15.41 -22.69
CA LYS A 42 -23.96 15.99 -21.77
C LYS A 42 -23.26 16.82 -20.69
N GLY A 43 -22.23 16.30 -20.07
CA GLY A 43 -21.43 17.01 -19.06
C GLY A 43 -20.80 18.29 -19.60
N ARG A 44 -20.35 18.27 -20.87
CA ARG A 44 -19.81 19.46 -21.56
C ARG A 44 -20.87 20.54 -21.77
N GLN A 45 -22.08 20.16 -22.18
CA GLN A 45 -23.20 21.09 -22.35
C GLN A 45 -23.62 21.74 -21.00
N GLU A 46 -23.59 20.97 -19.93
CA GLU A 46 -23.98 21.41 -18.60
C GLU A 46 -22.81 21.99 -17.78
N GLN A 47 -21.60 22.04 -18.34
CA GLN A 47 -20.36 22.46 -17.66
C GLN A 47 -20.09 21.66 -16.38
N ASN A 48 -20.46 20.38 -16.37
CA ASN A 48 -20.30 19.47 -15.25
C ASN A 48 -18.95 18.74 -15.36
N ALA A 49 -17.91 19.37 -14.85
CA ALA A 49 -16.53 18.85 -14.93
C ALA A 49 -16.34 17.44 -14.33
N PRO A 50 -16.90 17.09 -13.13
CA PRO A 50 -16.79 15.74 -12.59
C PRO A 50 -17.32 14.65 -13.53
N GLN A 51 -18.48 14.89 -14.16
CA GLN A 51 -19.07 13.96 -15.12
C GLN A 51 -18.21 13.84 -16.38
N MET A 52 -17.72 14.98 -16.90
CA MET A 52 -16.83 15.01 -18.05
C MET A 52 -15.55 14.23 -17.82
N LEU A 53 -14.88 14.46 -16.69
CA LEU A 53 -13.62 13.82 -16.35
C LEU A 53 -13.78 12.29 -16.20
N LYS A 54 -14.78 11.84 -15.44
CA LYS A 54 -15.07 10.41 -15.28
C LYS A 54 -15.40 9.74 -16.61
N ALA A 55 -16.26 10.37 -17.41
CA ALA A 55 -16.69 9.83 -18.70
C ALA A 55 -15.54 9.79 -19.72
N TYR A 56 -14.69 10.81 -19.73
CA TYR A 56 -13.51 10.85 -20.58
C TYR A 56 -12.57 9.68 -20.25
N ILE A 57 -12.18 9.51 -19.00
CA ILE A 57 -11.28 8.42 -18.60
C ILE A 57 -11.91 7.05 -18.91
N CYS A 58 -13.18 6.85 -18.58
CA CYS A 58 -13.89 5.61 -18.88
C CYS A 58 -13.84 5.31 -20.39
N ARG A 59 -14.15 6.30 -21.22
CA ARG A 59 -14.10 6.15 -22.68
C ARG A 59 -12.71 5.77 -23.17
N GLU A 60 -11.67 6.52 -22.76
CA GLU A 60 -10.30 6.32 -23.23
C GLU A 60 -9.73 4.95 -22.81
N THR A 61 -10.01 4.51 -21.58
CA THR A 61 -9.60 3.19 -21.11
C THR A 61 -10.12 2.05 -22.00
N TYR A 62 -11.39 2.13 -22.42
CA TYR A 62 -11.96 1.12 -23.30
C TYR A 62 -11.54 1.28 -24.76
N GLN A 63 -11.32 2.54 -25.20
CA GLN A 63 -10.82 2.84 -26.54
C GLN A 63 -9.38 2.33 -26.73
N GLU A 64 -8.50 2.55 -25.76
CA GLU A 64 -7.13 2.01 -25.76
C GLU A 64 -7.12 0.49 -25.82
N GLY A 65 -8.00 -0.18 -25.08
CA GLY A 65 -8.15 -1.63 -25.12
C GLY A 65 -8.54 -2.20 -26.48
N LEU A 66 -9.26 -1.42 -27.31
CA LEU A 66 -9.65 -1.80 -28.67
C LEU A 66 -8.63 -1.34 -29.72
N THR A 67 -8.03 -0.19 -29.51
CA THR A 67 -7.13 0.47 -30.48
C THR A 67 -5.98 1.11 -29.68
N PRO A 68 -4.89 0.39 -29.40
CA PRO A 68 -3.80 0.88 -28.55
C PRO A 68 -3.19 2.23 -29.01
N ASP A 69 -3.13 2.47 -30.31
CA ASP A 69 -2.60 3.74 -30.86
C ASP A 69 -3.51 4.95 -30.57
N SER A 70 -4.76 4.73 -30.11
CA SER A 70 -5.65 5.84 -29.73
C SER A 70 -5.12 6.66 -28.55
N LEU A 71 -4.24 6.07 -27.69
CA LEU A 71 -3.57 6.75 -26.60
C LEU A 71 -2.87 8.04 -27.02
N TYR A 72 -2.19 8.04 -28.17
CA TYR A 72 -1.47 9.21 -28.65
C TYR A 72 -2.39 10.38 -29.02
N SER A 73 -3.55 10.08 -29.61
CA SER A 73 -4.55 11.10 -29.90
C SER A 73 -5.25 11.60 -28.63
N SER A 74 -5.49 10.72 -27.68
CA SER A 74 -6.06 11.04 -26.36
C SER A 74 -5.15 11.96 -25.56
N LEU A 75 -3.83 11.71 -25.56
CA LEU A 75 -2.85 12.58 -24.92
C LEU A 75 -2.86 13.99 -25.53
N LYS A 76 -2.80 14.10 -26.87
CA LYS A 76 -2.87 15.40 -27.56
C LYS A 76 -4.17 16.15 -27.25
N TYR A 77 -5.29 15.43 -27.20
CA TYR A 77 -6.57 16.00 -26.83
C TYR A 77 -6.58 16.52 -25.40
N MET A 78 -6.11 15.71 -24.43
CA MET A 78 -6.05 16.10 -23.00
C MET A 78 -5.12 17.29 -22.78
N GLU A 79 -3.99 17.37 -23.50
CA GLU A 79 -3.10 18.55 -23.47
C GLU A 79 -3.82 19.82 -23.96
N SER A 80 -4.53 19.72 -25.10
CA SER A 80 -5.31 20.84 -25.65
C SER A 80 -6.42 21.25 -24.66
N TRP A 81 -7.08 20.29 -24.02
CA TRP A 81 -8.09 20.57 -23.00
C TRP A 81 -7.46 21.28 -21.79
N ALA A 82 -6.34 20.78 -21.25
CA ALA A 82 -5.64 21.41 -20.13
C ALA A 82 -5.17 22.84 -20.46
N GLN A 83 -4.75 23.11 -21.70
CA GLN A 83 -4.36 24.46 -22.14
C GLN A 83 -5.57 25.42 -22.20
N SER A 84 -6.71 24.95 -22.71
CA SER A 84 -7.91 25.76 -22.89
C SER A 84 -8.82 25.86 -21.65
N GLU A 85 -8.59 25.01 -20.64
CA GLU A 85 -9.38 24.97 -19.40
C GLU A 85 -9.19 26.25 -18.59
N ARG A 86 -10.31 26.88 -18.25
CA ARG A 86 -10.34 28.15 -17.51
C ARG A 86 -10.45 27.94 -15.97
N ASN A 87 -11.12 26.88 -15.56
CA ASN A 87 -11.21 26.56 -14.13
C ASN A 87 -9.86 26.01 -13.64
N PRO A 88 -9.19 26.67 -12.71
CA PRO A 88 -7.83 26.28 -12.31
C PRO A 88 -7.80 24.93 -11.59
N VAL A 89 -8.86 24.49 -10.90
CA VAL A 89 -8.92 23.17 -10.26
C VAL A 89 -9.07 22.07 -11.32
N ASN A 90 -9.97 22.26 -12.31
CA ASN A 90 -10.09 21.34 -13.44
C ASN A 90 -8.76 21.23 -14.20
N LYS A 91 -8.10 22.37 -14.43
CA LYS A 91 -6.79 22.43 -15.08
C LYS A 91 -5.74 21.65 -14.30
N ALA A 92 -5.70 21.81 -12.97
CA ALA A 92 -4.80 21.07 -12.08
C ALA A 92 -5.04 19.55 -12.16
N ILE A 93 -6.31 19.12 -12.17
CA ILE A 93 -6.69 17.71 -12.34
C ILE A 93 -6.20 17.17 -13.68
N LEU A 94 -6.44 17.91 -14.77
CA LEU A 94 -5.99 17.50 -16.12
C LEU A 94 -4.48 17.35 -16.19
N HIS A 95 -3.71 18.26 -15.58
CA HIS A 95 -2.26 18.11 -15.49
C HIS A 95 -1.83 16.90 -14.67
N SER A 96 -2.52 16.59 -13.57
CA SER A 96 -2.27 15.37 -12.78
C SER A 96 -2.56 14.10 -13.59
N LEU A 97 -3.63 14.09 -14.38
CA LEU A 97 -3.95 12.98 -15.28
C LEU A 97 -2.88 12.82 -16.36
N LEU A 98 -2.47 13.92 -17.01
CA LEU A 98 -1.39 13.90 -17.99
C LEU A 98 -0.08 13.34 -17.42
N ALA A 99 0.30 13.75 -16.20
CA ALA A 99 1.49 13.21 -15.56
C ALA A 99 1.41 11.68 -15.42
N TYR A 100 0.24 11.17 -15.01
CA TYR A 100 0.02 9.73 -14.85
C TYR A 100 0.08 8.98 -16.19
N GLU A 101 -0.56 9.50 -17.23
CA GLU A 101 -0.53 8.89 -18.57
C GLU A 101 0.88 8.85 -19.16
N TYR A 102 1.68 9.89 -18.97
CA TYR A 102 3.08 9.89 -19.40
C TYR A 102 3.94 8.89 -18.61
N VAL A 103 3.69 8.74 -17.31
CA VAL A 103 4.34 7.71 -16.49
C VAL A 103 3.98 6.31 -16.98
N ASP A 104 2.70 6.06 -17.24
CA ASP A 104 2.22 4.77 -17.72
C ASP A 104 2.81 4.41 -19.09
N LEU A 105 2.80 5.38 -20.02
CA LEU A 105 3.42 5.21 -21.33
C LEU A 105 4.93 4.93 -21.23
N MET A 106 5.63 5.64 -20.36
CA MET A 106 7.05 5.43 -20.09
C MET A 106 7.31 4.01 -19.55
N ARG A 107 6.47 3.53 -18.63
CA ARG A 107 6.57 2.18 -18.06
C ARG A 107 6.25 1.09 -19.07
N LYS A 108 5.20 1.24 -19.87
CA LYS A 108 4.85 0.32 -20.95
C LYS A 108 6.01 0.15 -21.94
N ASN A 109 6.75 1.24 -22.21
CA ASN A 109 7.88 1.26 -23.15
C ASN A 109 9.26 1.11 -22.48
N ARG A 110 9.32 0.71 -21.19
CA ARG A 110 10.56 0.67 -20.40
C ARG A 110 11.73 0.01 -21.11
N ARG A 111 11.54 -1.16 -21.71
CA ARG A 111 12.62 -1.91 -22.38
C ARG A 111 13.21 -1.12 -23.55
N VAL A 112 12.37 -0.51 -24.35
CA VAL A 112 12.77 0.31 -25.50
C VAL A 112 13.50 1.56 -25.03
N LEU A 113 12.98 2.25 -24.02
CA LEU A 113 13.55 3.47 -23.47
C LEU A 113 14.94 3.23 -22.86
N LEU A 114 15.12 2.16 -22.10
CA LEU A 114 16.40 1.81 -21.50
C LEU A 114 17.46 1.34 -22.52
N SER A 115 17.04 0.83 -23.68
CA SER A 115 17.95 0.41 -24.76
C SER A 115 18.37 1.58 -25.68
N ARG A 116 17.69 2.72 -25.61
CA ARG A 116 18.05 3.90 -26.41
C ARG A 116 19.33 4.52 -25.86
N THR A 117 20.27 4.74 -26.75
CA THR A 117 21.46 5.57 -26.44
C THR A 117 20.94 6.97 -26.10
N LEU A 118 21.55 7.61 -25.09
CA LEU A 118 21.28 9.02 -24.75
C LEU A 118 21.69 9.88 -25.94
N LEU A 119 20.78 10.08 -26.86
CA LEU A 119 20.95 11.08 -27.91
C LEU A 119 20.68 12.42 -27.24
N THR A 120 21.69 13.25 -27.15
CA THR A 120 21.55 14.68 -26.84
C THR A 120 20.93 15.36 -28.07
N VAL A 121 19.62 15.22 -28.20
CA VAL A 121 18.88 15.95 -29.21
C VAL A 121 18.34 17.20 -28.53
N ASP A 122 18.76 18.37 -28.96
CA ASP A 122 18.33 19.65 -28.41
C ASP A 122 16.84 19.93 -28.68
N GLU A 123 16.23 19.24 -29.62
CA GLU A 123 14.82 19.37 -29.98
C GLU A 123 14.00 18.17 -29.49
N VAL A 124 12.84 18.46 -28.90
CA VAL A 124 11.87 17.42 -28.51
C VAL A 124 11.16 16.92 -29.76
N PRO A 125 11.25 15.62 -30.10
CA PRO A 125 10.55 15.07 -31.26
C PRO A 125 9.04 15.32 -31.20
N GLU A 126 8.42 15.57 -32.35
CA GLU A 126 6.98 15.73 -32.41
C GLU A 126 6.24 14.42 -32.07
N ASP A 127 6.83 13.29 -32.46
CA ASP A 127 6.31 11.97 -32.15
C ASP A 127 6.82 11.51 -30.77
N ILE A 128 5.91 11.39 -29.83
CA ILE A 128 6.19 10.94 -28.47
C ILE A 128 6.85 9.54 -28.43
N ARG A 129 6.67 8.71 -29.43
CA ARG A 129 7.29 7.40 -29.54
C ARG A 129 8.81 7.48 -29.71
N GLU A 130 9.32 8.64 -30.11
CA GLU A 130 10.74 8.91 -30.28
C GLU A 130 11.38 9.53 -29.04
N TRP A 131 10.59 9.90 -28.03
CA TRP A 131 11.08 10.56 -26.83
C TRP A 131 12.08 9.71 -26.05
N SER A 132 13.07 10.37 -25.49
CA SER A 132 14.02 9.83 -24.52
C SER A 132 13.44 9.82 -23.11
N ILE A 133 14.12 9.10 -22.20
CA ILE A 133 13.79 9.10 -20.77
C ILE A 133 13.73 10.53 -20.21
N SER A 134 14.73 11.38 -20.55
CA SER A 134 14.79 12.75 -20.05
C SER A 134 13.59 13.59 -20.49
N GLN A 135 13.14 13.44 -21.74
CA GLN A 135 11.99 14.17 -22.28
C GLN A 135 10.67 13.76 -21.60
N PHE A 136 10.49 12.45 -21.33
CA PHE A 136 9.36 11.99 -20.54
C PHE A 136 9.41 12.54 -19.11
N VAL A 137 10.56 12.43 -18.44
CA VAL A 137 10.73 12.93 -17.06
C VAL A 137 10.46 14.42 -16.96
N ASP A 138 10.99 15.21 -17.90
CA ASP A 138 10.74 16.66 -17.96
C ASP A 138 9.25 16.99 -18.17
N LYS A 139 8.57 16.20 -18.98
CA LYS A 139 7.13 16.37 -19.21
C LYS A 139 6.32 16.04 -17.97
N ILE A 140 6.63 14.90 -17.34
CA ILE A 140 6.01 14.46 -16.09
C ILE A 140 6.22 15.50 -14.99
N ASP A 141 7.46 16.00 -14.84
CA ASP A 141 7.80 17.04 -13.86
C ASP A 141 7.00 18.33 -14.08
N ARG A 142 6.94 18.79 -15.33
CA ARG A 142 6.13 19.97 -15.69
C ARG A 142 4.64 19.78 -15.38
N CYS A 143 4.09 18.63 -15.71
CA CYS A 143 2.69 18.33 -15.44
C CYS A 143 2.41 18.25 -13.91
N ASN A 144 3.24 17.56 -13.14
CA ASN A 144 3.09 17.50 -11.69
C ASN A 144 3.19 18.87 -11.04
N ARG A 145 4.15 19.70 -11.43
CA ARG A 145 4.26 21.08 -10.90
C ARG A 145 3.06 21.94 -11.27
N ALA A 146 2.56 21.83 -12.50
CA ALA A 146 1.38 22.56 -12.93
C ALA A 146 0.12 22.12 -12.16
N SER A 147 0.01 20.83 -11.83
CA SER A 147 -1.12 20.32 -11.04
C SER A 147 -1.14 20.83 -9.59
N LEU A 148 -0.01 21.26 -9.04
CA LEU A 148 0.11 21.71 -7.65
C LEU A 148 0.29 23.23 -7.50
N GLN A 149 0.27 23.97 -8.60
CA GLN A 149 0.66 25.38 -8.62
C GLN A 149 -0.25 26.28 -7.76
N ASP A 150 -1.57 26.07 -7.78
CA ASP A 150 -2.56 26.87 -7.03
C ASP A 150 -2.98 26.16 -5.75
N SER A 151 -2.04 25.93 -4.82
CA SER A 151 -2.28 25.20 -3.58
C SER A 151 -3.40 25.81 -2.74
N ILE A 152 -3.53 27.12 -2.70
CA ILE A 152 -4.56 27.82 -1.91
C ILE A 152 -5.96 27.45 -2.42
N ARG A 153 -6.17 27.48 -3.73
CA ARG A 153 -7.46 27.14 -4.32
C ARG A 153 -7.76 25.66 -4.17
N LEU A 154 -6.77 24.80 -4.37
CA LEU A 154 -6.89 23.36 -4.20
C LEU A 154 -7.24 22.97 -2.75
N LEU A 155 -6.61 23.58 -1.74
CA LEU A 155 -6.94 23.41 -0.33
C LEU A 155 -8.38 23.83 0.00
N ASN A 156 -8.89 24.86 -0.67
CA ASN A 156 -10.25 25.36 -0.46
C ASN A 156 -11.33 24.65 -1.30
N THR A 157 -10.93 23.68 -2.09
CA THR A 157 -11.84 22.86 -2.90
C THR A 157 -11.98 21.48 -2.29
N SER A 158 -13.19 21.11 -1.85
CA SER A 158 -13.47 19.75 -1.36
C SER A 158 -13.43 18.75 -2.51
N ALA A 159 -12.84 17.59 -2.29
CA ALA A 159 -12.85 16.47 -3.23
C ALA A 159 -14.28 15.95 -3.51
N GLU A 160 -15.22 16.17 -2.58
CA GLU A 160 -16.64 15.82 -2.73
C GLU A 160 -17.30 16.55 -3.92
N GLN A 161 -16.83 17.76 -4.24
CA GLN A 161 -17.32 18.52 -5.39
C GLN A 161 -17.00 17.83 -6.73
N TYR A 162 -16.09 16.87 -6.72
CA TYR A 162 -15.65 16.12 -7.90
C TYR A 162 -16.21 14.69 -7.97
N VAL A 163 -17.18 14.35 -7.14
CA VAL A 163 -17.98 13.12 -7.28
C VAL A 163 -18.83 13.23 -8.55
N PRO A 164 -18.88 12.24 -9.44
CA PRO A 164 -18.37 10.86 -9.30
C PRO A 164 -16.98 10.60 -9.91
N PHE A 165 -16.24 11.63 -10.32
CA PHE A 165 -14.87 11.46 -10.79
C PHE A 165 -13.95 11.02 -9.65
N VAL A 166 -14.05 11.66 -8.51
CA VAL A 166 -13.42 11.22 -7.26
C VAL A 166 -14.34 10.23 -6.57
N VAL A 167 -13.80 9.07 -6.19
CA VAL A 167 -14.51 8.07 -5.39
C VAL A 167 -14.12 8.28 -3.93
N LEU A 168 -15.13 8.50 -3.09
CA LEU A 168 -14.95 8.67 -1.65
C LEU A 168 -15.27 7.34 -0.97
N GLU A 169 -14.23 6.70 -0.42
CA GLU A 169 -14.33 5.48 0.39
C GLU A 169 -14.08 5.80 1.86
N ASP A 170 -14.24 4.82 2.75
CA ASP A 170 -14.09 4.99 4.20
C ASP A 170 -12.71 5.59 4.61
N GLY A 171 -11.66 5.33 3.84
CA GLY A 171 -10.33 5.90 4.03
C GLY A 171 -10.17 7.35 3.56
N SER A 172 -11.07 7.88 2.76
CA SER A 172 -10.95 9.22 2.14
C SER A 172 -11.05 10.36 3.15
N TRP A 173 -11.65 10.13 4.32
CA TRP A 173 -11.78 11.10 5.40
C TRP A 173 -10.47 11.30 6.21
N PHE A 174 -9.42 10.58 5.89
CA PHE A 174 -8.17 10.55 6.66
C PHE A 174 -7.48 11.92 6.68
N TYR A 175 -7.43 12.59 5.54
CA TYR A 175 -7.06 14.00 5.44
C TYR A 175 -8.32 14.87 5.31
N GLY A 176 -8.16 16.18 5.19
CA GLY A 176 -9.28 17.12 5.16
C GLY A 176 -10.15 17.11 3.89
N HIS A 177 -10.18 16.04 3.09
CA HIS A 177 -10.95 15.88 1.85
C HIS A 177 -10.70 16.98 0.81
N ASP A 178 -9.56 17.67 0.87
CA ASP A 178 -9.23 18.72 -0.08
C ASP A 178 -8.55 18.17 -1.35
N MET A 179 -8.70 18.91 -2.44
CA MET A 179 -8.11 18.54 -3.74
C MET A 179 -6.59 18.63 -3.72
N TYR A 180 -6.01 19.45 -2.83
CA TYR A 180 -4.55 19.57 -2.74
C TYR A 180 -3.90 18.27 -2.28
N HIS A 181 -4.41 17.67 -1.20
CA HIS A 181 -3.93 16.37 -0.72
C HIS A 181 -4.05 15.29 -1.81
N LEU A 182 -5.21 15.22 -2.49
CA LEU A 182 -5.43 14.25 -3.55
C LEU A 182 -4.38 14.38 -4.68
N LEU A 183 -4.14 15.61 -5.15
CA LEU A 183 -3.20 15.85 -6.25
C LEU A 183 -1.73 15.68 -5.80
N VAL A 184 -1.39 16.04 -4.55
CA VAL A 184 -0.08 15.77 -3.96
C VAL A 184 0.19 14.27 -3.91
N SER A 185 -0.75 13.47 -3.41
CA SER A 185 -0.60 12.01 -3.34
C SER A 185 -0.35 11.43 -4.73
N ARG A 186 -1.09 11.87 -5.73
CA ARG A 186 -0.90 11.45 -7.13
C ARG A 186 0.46 11.85 -7.70
N ALA A 187 0.93 13.07 -7.39
CA ALA A 187 2.24 13.53 -7.84
C ALA A 187 3.39 12.73 -7.21
N VAL A 188 3.31 12.46 -5.91
CA VAL A 188 4.28 11.60 -5.21
C VAL A 188 4.30 10.19 -5.82
N ASP A 189 3.14 9.61 -6.09
CA ASP A 189 3.03 8.29 -6.72
C ASP A 189 3.59 8.29 -8.14
N ALA A 190 3.34 9.33 -8.94
CA ALA A 190 3.91 9.49 -10.26
C ALA A 190 5.44 9.51 -10.22
N TYR A 191 6.05 10.26 -9.29
CA TYR A 191 7.51 10.27 -9.12
C TYR A 191 8.05 8.93 -8.64
N ARG A 192 7.40 8.23 -7.71
CA ARG A 192 7.82 6.89 -7.26
C ARG A 192 7.83 5.87 -8.39
N GLN A 193 6.93 6.00 -9.35
CA GLN A 193 6.88 5.12 -10.51
C GLN A 193 8.01 5.33 -11.52
N LEU A 194 8.82 6.39 -11.35
CA LEU A 194 10.04 6.61 -12.14
C LEU A 194 11.26 5.82 -11.61
N ASP A 195 11.08 5.05 -10.54
CA ASP A 195 12.13 4.17 -10.01
C ASP A 195 12.67 3.22 -11.09
N GLY A 196 14.01 3.09 -11.11
CA GLY A 196 14.72 2.27 -12.09
C GLY A 196 14.89 2.89 -13.48
N PHE A 197 14.62 4.20 -13.66
CA PHE A 197 14.96 4.95 -14.87
C PHE A 197 16.21 5.84 -14.69
N SER A 198 16.99 5.61 -13.63
CA SER A 198 18.22 6.35 -13.30
C SER A 198 18.02 7.86 -13.05
N VAL A 199 16.86 8.22 -12.48
CA VAL A 199 16.50 9.61 -12.16
C VAL A 199 16.27 9.83 -10.65
N ASP A 200 16.83 8.96 -9.82
CA ASP A 200 16.57 8.89 -8.39
C ASP A 200 16.82 10.20 -7.64
N SER A 201 17.90 10.90 -7.97
CA SER A 201 18.22 12.20 -7.34
C SER A 201 17.13 13.25 -7.61
N LEU A 202 16.60 13.32 -8.83
CA LEU A 202 15.50 14.22 -9.18
C LEU A 202 14.23 13.83 -8.41
N VAL A 203 13.90 12.54 -8.40
CA VAL A 203 12.72 12.00 -7.70
C VAL A 203 12.77 12.37 -6.22
N GLN A 204 13.89 12.13 -5.55
CA GLN A 204 14.06 12.45 -4.13
C GLN A 204 13.87 13.96 -3.86
N ILE A 205 14.50 14.82 -4.63
CA ILE A 205 14.38 16.28 -4.49
C ILE A 205 12.93 16.73 -4.69
N ARG A 206 12.23 16.17 -5.69
CA ARG A 206 10.85 16.55 -6.00
C ARG A 206 9.87 16.10 -4.93
N ILE A 207 9.96 14.87 -4.47
CA ILE A 207 9.08 14.34 -3.40
C ILE A 207 9.33 15.12 -2.10
N GLU A 208 10.58 15.37 -1.73
CA GLU A 208 10.89 16.18 -0.54
C GLU A 208 10.25 17.56 -0.62
N ARG A 209 10.41 18.23 -1.76
CA ARG A 209 9.83 19.56 -1.98
C ARG A 209 8.32 19.54 -1.88
N ILE A 210 7.65 18.57 -2.46
CA ILE A 210 6.19 18.43 -2.39
C ILE A 210 5.71 18.30 -0.94
N TYR A 211 6.35 17.44 -0.13
CA TYR A 211 5.99 17.30 1.28
C TYR A 211 6.23 18.58 2.08
N LEU A 212 7.35 19.28 1.86
CA LEU A 212 7.66 20.53 2.54
C LEU A 212 6.66 21.64 2.17
N ASP A 213 6.29 21.74 0.90
CA ASP A 213 5.30 22.70 0.42
C ASP A 213 3.89 22.37 0.99
N MET A 214 3.54 21.09 1.09
CA MET A 214 2.27 20.64 1.68
C MET A 214 2.22 20.94 3.20
N MET A 215 3.27 20.62 3.94
CA MET A 215 3.34 20.96 5.36
C MET A 215 3.26 22.49 5.59
N ASN A 216 3.92 23.26 4.73
CA ASN A 216 3.84 24.72 4.80
C ASN A 216 2.42 25.23 4.53
N ALA A 217 1.73 24.65 3.54
CA ALA A 217 0.36 25.00 3.21
C ALA A 217 -0.62 24.72 4.37
N TYR A 218 -0.52 23.54 4.99
CA TYR A 218 -1.35 23.19 6.16
C TYR A 218 -1.01 24.01 7.39
N ARG A 219 0.25 24.35 7.62
CA ARG A 219 0.66 25.20 8.77
C ARG A 219 -0.01 26.57 8.74
N HIS A 220 -0.22 27.13 7.56
CA HIS A 220 -0.83 28.45 7.39
C HIS A 220 -2.35 28.43 7.24
N ARG A 221 -2.99 27.25 7.36
CA ARG A 221 -4.43 27.08 7.25
C ARG A 221 -5.02 26.70 8.61
N ALA A 222 -5.85 27.57 9.16
CA ALA A 222 -6.56 27.29 10.41
C ALA A 222 -7.42 26.02 10.30
N GLY A 223 -7.42 25.18 11.35
CA GLY A 223 -8.17 23.94 11.40
C GLY A 223 -7.54 22.77 10.62
N SER A 224 -6.28 22.91 10.18
CA SER A 224 -5.55 21.86 9.45
C SER A 224 -4.50 21.13 10.29
N GLU A 225 -4.57 21.22 11.61
CA GLU A 225 -3.58 20.62 12.51
C GLU A 225 -3.52 19.10 12.38
N ASP A 226 -4.68 18.44 12.18
CA ASP A 226 -4.71 17.00 11.94
C ASP A 226 -4.07 16.63 10.62
N ALA A 227 -4.37 17.38 9.55
CA ALA A 227 -3.75 17.18 8.24
C ALA A 227 -2.24 17.47 8.29
N MET A 228 -1.81 18.47 9.07
CA MET A 228 -0.39 18.77 9.29
C MET A 228 0.34 17.61 9.97
N LEU A 229 -0.26 17.01 11.01
CA LEU A 229 0.30 15.83 11.68
C LEU A 229 0.44 14.66 10.70
N LEU A 230 -0.60 14.34 9.94
CA LEU A 230 -0.60 13.24 8.99
C LEU A 230 0.43 13.44 7.87
N CYS A 231 0.50 14.66 7.33
CA CYS A 231 1.53 15.01 6.35
C CYS A 231 2.95 14.88 6.91
N SER A 232 3.15 15.27 8.17
CA SER A 232 4.45 15.11 8.85
C SER A 232 4.82 13.64 9.02
N LEU A 233 3.87 12.77 9.36
CA LEU A 233 4.08 11.33 9.43
C LEU A 233 4.47 10.74 8.08
N ASP A 234 3.78 11.10 7.01
CA ASP A 234 4.07 10.63 5.65
C ASP A 234 5.46 11.09 5.20
N TYR A 235 5.79 12.38 5.43
CA TYR A 235 7.11 12.93 5.11
C TYR A 235 8.24 12.18 5.80
N TRP A 236 8.15 12.02 7.12
CA TRP A 236 9.21 11.39 7.87
C TRP A 236 9.30 9.87 7.60
N ASN A 237 8.16 9.21 7.42
CA ASN A 237 8.14 7.82 6.99
C ASN A 237 8.84 7.66 5.63
N TRP A 238 8.49 8.50 4.64
CA TRP A 238 9.15 8.48 3.34
C TRP A 238 10.66 8.79 3.46
N LYS A 239 11.03 9.85 4.17
CA LYS A 239 12.42 10.32 4.28
C LYS A 239 13.34 9.29 4.92
N LEU A 240 12.87 8.60 5.94
CA LEU A 240 13.68 7.69 6.75
C LEU A 240 13.55 6.22 6.33
N THR A 241 12.53 5.86 5.57
CA THR A 241 12.31 4.48 5.11
C THR A 241 12.44 4.31 3.60
N GLY A 242 12.14 5.32 2.80
CA GLY A 242 12.06 5.24 1.35
C GLY A 242 13.32 5.61 0.59
N GLY A 243 14.22 6.40 1.20
CA GLY A 243 15.40 6.95 0.53
C GLY A 243 16.69 6.16 0.67
N ILE A 244 16.66 5.03 1.37
CA ILE A 244 17.89 4.33 1.82
C ILE A 244 18.29 3.16 0.88
N SER A 245 17.46 2.80 -0.09
CA SER A 245 17.55 1.52 -0.82
C SER A 245 18.71 1.33 -1.81
N GLN A 246 19.59 2.33 -2.03
CA GLN A 246 20.57 2.23 -3.11
C GLN A 246 22.06 2.34 -2.70
N GLN A 247 22.41 2.06 -1.44
CA GLN A 247 23.81 2.20 -1.02
C GLN A 247 24.50 0.87 -0.68
N PRO A 248 25.83 0.76 -0.94
CA PRO A 248 26.56 -0.48 -0.68
C PRO A 248 26.63 -0.82 0.82
N TYR A 249 26.53 -2.09 1.12
CA TYR A 249 26.82 -2.68 2.41
C TYR A 249 28.31 -2.47 2.76
N PRO A 250 28.75 -1.99 3.92
CA PRO A 250 28.05 -1.87 5.22
C PRO A 250 27.49 -0.48 5.56
N THR A 251 27.77 0.54 4.77
CA THR A 251 27.28 1.91 5.01
C THR A 251 25.76 2.00 5.05
N PHE A 252 25.08 1.13 4.33
CA PHE A 252 23.62 0.97 4.38
C PHE A 252 23.11 0.68 5.80
N ARG A 253 23.72 -0.29 6.51
CA ARG A 253 23.27 -0.70 7.85
C ARG A 253 23.41 0.43 8.86
N MET A 254 24.53 1.13 8.87
CA MET A 254 24.76 2.27 9.78
C MET A 254 23.77 3.41 9.53
N ARG A 255 23.50 3.70 8.27
CA ARG A 255 22.52 4.73 7.90
C ARG A 255 21.12 4.32 8.29
N GLN A 256 20.76 3.06 8.09
CA GLN A 256 19.46 2.52 8.49
C GLN A 256 19.26 2.61 10.00
N GLU A 257 20.26 2.24 10.80
CA GLU A 257 20.20 2.34 12.27
C GLU A 257 20.06 3.79 12.74
N LYS A 258 20.77 4.73 12.09
CA LYS A 258 20.63 6.15 12.37
C LYS A 258 19.23 6.65 12.00
N ALA A 259 18.75 6.34 10.81
CA ALA A 259 17.42 6.73 10.35
C ALA A 259 16.31 6.17 11.25
N ASN A 260 16.45 4.93 11.69
CA ASN A 260 15.51 4.30 12.62
C ASN A 260 15.43 5.03 13.96
N ARG A 261 16.56 5.45 14.51
CA ARG A 261 16.60 6.25 15.75
C ARG A 261 15.96 7.62 15.55
N GLU A 262 16.37 8.33 14.50
CA GLU A 262 15.80 9.64 14.17
C GLU A 262 14.29 9.56 13.98
N TYR A 263 13.78 8.49 13.37
CA TYR A 263 12.33 8.32 13.19
C TYR A 263 11.60 8.13 14.52
N LEU A 264 12.12 7.33 15.43
CA LEU A 264 11.55 7.17 16.78
C LEU A 264 11.54 8.49 17.55
N GLU A 265 12.62 9.28 17.48
CA GLU A 265 12.69 10.60 18.11
C GLU A 265 11.64 11.58 17.53
N VAL A 266 11.44 11.54 16.21
CA VAL A 266 10.39 12.33 15.55
C VAL A 266 9.00 11.90 16.02
N LEU A 267 8.73 10.58 16.07
CA LEU A 267 7.44 10.08 16.55
C LEU A 267 7.16 10.49 18.00
N ASP A 268 8.17 10.45 18.87
CA ASP A 268 8.05 10.91 20.27
C ASP A 268 7.76 12.43 20.35
N LYS A 269 8.41 13.22 19.50
CA LYS A 269 8.15 14.64 19.39
C LYS A 269 6.71 14.92 18.94
N LEU A 270 6.22 14.21 17.93
CA LEU A 270 4.85 14.34 17.44
C LEU A 270 3.82 13.91 18.51
N ILE A 271 4.08 12.85 19.27
CA ILE A 271 3.23 12.45 20.41
C ILE A 271 3.16 13.58 21.46
N LYS A 272 4.29 14.21 21.75
CA LYS A 272 4.34 15.32 22.71
C LYS A 272 3.58 16.56 22.21
N GLU A 273 3.69 16.87 20.93
CA GLU A 273 3.09 18.06 20.32
C GLU A 273 1.58 17.90 20.09
N TYR A 274 1.15 16.72 19.59
CA TYR A 274 -0.22 16.46 19.17
C TYR A 274 -1.02 15.54 20.10
N GLY A 275 -0.50 15.22 21.28
CA GLY A 275 -1.05 14.21 22.18
C GLY A 275 -2.47 14.51 22.71
N SER A 276 -2.97 15.74 22.58
CA SER A 276 -4.36 16.11 22.91
C SER A 276 -5.36 15.82 21.79
N ARG A 277 -4.92 15.44 20.59
CA ARG A 277 -5.74 15.22 19.40
C ARG A 277 -5.93 13.72 19.15
N GLU A 278 -7.15 13.30 18.81
CA GLU A 278 -7.44 11.88 18.55
C GLU A 278 -6.60 11.30 17.39
N VAL A 279 -6.32 12.09 16.36
CA VAL A 279 -5.49 11.69 15.22
C VAL A 279 -4.06 11.32 15.62
N CYS A 280 -3.59 11.71 16.81
CA CYS A 280 -2.29 11.30 17.34
C CYS A 280 -2.20 9.77 17.53
N ALA A 281 -3.31 9.05 17.55
CA ALA A 281 -3.35 7.58 17.48
C ALA A 281 -2.57 7.03 16.28
N GLU A 282 -2.51 7.74 15.15
CA GLU A 282 -1.71 7.35 13.99
C GLU A 282 -0.20 7.33 14.30
N VAL A 283 0.26 8.25 15.12
CA VAL A 283 1.67 8.27 15.54
C VAL A 283 2.00 7.00 16.34
N TYR A 284 1.08 6.57 17.22
CA TYR A 284 1.22 5.30 17.96
C TYR A 284 1.20 4.08 17.03
N ILE A 285 0.33 4.07 16.01
CA ILE A 285 0.28 3.01 14.99
C ILE A 285 1.62 2.94 14.26
N HIS A 286 2.13 4.07 13.78
CA HIS A 286 3.44 4.15 13.11
C HIS A 286 4.57 3.69 14.01
N LYS A 287 4.61 4.14 15.27
CA LYS A 287 5.65 3.79 16.24
C LYS A 287 5.64 2.29 16.57
N ALA A 288 4.48 1.71 16.84
CA ALA A 288 4.35 0.28 17.13
C ALA A 288 4.79 -0.57 15.92
N ASN A 289 4.35 -0.24 14.71
CA ASN A 289 4.77 -0.92 13.50
C ASN A 289 6.27 -0.80 13.24
N HIS A 290 6.85 0.37 13.49
CA HIS A 290 8.27 0.60 13.28
C HIS A 290 9.11 -0.24 14.26
N LEU A 291 8.79 -0.23 15.56
CA LEU A 291 9.47 -1.03 16.59
C LEU A 291 9.46 -2.52 16.27
N ARG A 292 8.36 -3.05 15.73
CA ARG A 292 8.26 -4.47 15.31
C ARG A 292 9.15 -4.84 14.14
N ARG A 293 9.51 -3.87 13.29
CA ARG A 293 10.33 -4.08 12.08
C ARG A 293 11.83 -3.89 12.32
N LEU A 294 12.22 -3.35 13.45
CA LEU A 294 13.63 -3.16 13.80
C LEU A 294 14.35 -4.49 13.95
N GLU A 295 15.66 -4.48 13.70
CA GLU A 295 16.55 -5.59 14.01
C GLU A 295 17.62 -5.11 15.02
N PRO A 296 17.68 -5.66 16.23
CA PRO A 296 16.75 -6.65 16.78
C PRO A 296 15.33 -6.10 17.00
N LYS A 297 14.32 -6.96 16.92
CA LYS A 297 12.92 -6.58 17.13
C LYS A 297 12.70 -6.10 18.57
N ARG A 298 11.89 -5.07 18.72
CA ARG A 298 11.53 -4.45 20.01
C ARG A 298 10.04 -4.65 20.28
N ALA A 299 9.63 -5.92 20.34
CA ALA A 299 8.21 -6.30 20.43
C ALA A 299 7.57 -5.90 21.77
N ASP A 300 8.31 -5.94 22.88
CA ASP A 300 7.86 -5.50 24.19
C ASP A 300 7.58 -4.00 24.25
N GLU A 301 8.42 -3.19 23.60
CA GLU A 301 8.21 -1.75 23.49
C GLU A 301 7.03 -1.44 22.56
N ALA A 302 6.91 -2.18 21.46
CA ALA A 302 5.76 -2.04 20.56
C ALA A 302 4.45 -2.35 21.29
N LEU A 303 4.43 -3.38 22.15
CA LEU A 303 3.27 -3.72 22.97
C LEU A 303 2.88 -2.58 23.92
N LYS A 304 3.85 -1.99 24.62
CA LYS A 304 3.63 -0.84 25.52
C LYS A 304 3.06 0.35 24.77
N VAL A 305 3.58 0.62 23.57
CA VAL A 305 3.06 1.68 22.68
C VAL A 305 1.61 1.41 22.27
N CYS A 306 1.28 0.15 21.93
CA CYS A 306 -0.11 -0.22 21.62
C CYS A 306 -1.04 0.00 22.81
N GLU A 307 -0.65 -0.45 24.00
CA GLU A 307 -1.46 -0.32 25.22
C GLU A 307 -1.69 1.14 25.60
N GLU A 308 -0.67 1.99 25.51
CA GLU A 308 -0.79 3.42 25.76
C GLU A 308 -1.72 4.07 24.75
N GLY A 309 -1.54 3.81 23.45
CA GLY A 309 -2.39 4.37 22.40
C GLY A 309 -3.86 3.96 22.52
N LEU A 310 -4.12 2.67 22.83
CA LEU A 310 -5.46 2.14 23.09
C LEU A 310 -6.14 2.80 24.30
N LYS A 311 -5.36 3.09 25.33
CA LYS A 311 -5.87 3.77 26.53
C LYS A 311 -6.19 5.24 26.27
N ARG A 312 -5.34 5.93 25.49
CA ARG A 312 -5.47 7.38 25.23
C ARG A 312 -6.54 7.72 24.21
N TYR A 313 -6.72 6.89 23.19
CA TYR A 313 -7.56 7.19 22.02
C TYR A 313 -8.56 6.07 21.71
N PRO A 314 -9.37 5.62 22.68
CA PRO A 314 -10.25 4.46 22.50
C PRO A 314 -11.34 4.65 21.45
N ALA A 315 -11.72 5.90 21.16
CA ALA A 315 -12.75 6.26 20.18
C ALA A 315 -12.20 6.55 18.78
N TYR A 316 -10.87 6.49 18.60
CA TYR A 316 -10.28 6.79 17.30
C TYR A 316 -10.73 5.79 16.23
N LYS A 317 -11.10 6.29 15.04
CA LYS A 317 -11.71 5.50 13.95
C LYS A 317 -10.87 4.28 13.54
N ARG A 318 -9.53 4.41 13.52
CA ARG A 318 -8.60 3.34 13.15
C ARG A 318 -7.93 2.67 14.35
N ILE A 319 -8.50 2.79 15.53
CA ILE A 319 -7.94 2.20 16.76
C ILE A 319 -7.76 0.67 16.67
N ASN A 320 -8.53 0.02 15.80
CA ASN A 320 -8.41 -1.41 15.55
C ASN A 320 -7.04 -1.81 14.97
N GLU A 321 -6.32 -0.89 14.32
CA GLU A 321 -4.94 -1.15 13.89
C GLU A 321 -4.02 -1.44 15.10
N LEU A 322 -4.14 -0.65 16.17
CA LEU A 322 -3.37 -0.93 17.40
C LEU A 322 -3.81 -2.22 18.08
N LYS A 323 -5.11 -2.55 18.07
CA LYS A 323 -5.60 -3.84 18.57
C LYS A 323 -5.01 -5.00 17.79
N ASN A 324 -5.04 -4.91 16.46
CA ASN A 324 -4.47 -5.93 15.57
C ASN A 324 -2.97 -6.11 15.79
N ILE A 325 -2.23 -5.00 15.93
CA ILE A 325 -0.77 -5.06 16.22
C ILE A 325 -0.54 -5.74 17.57
N ARG A 326 -1.28 -5.35 18.61
CA ARG A 326 -1.21 -5.96 19.94
C ARG A 326 -1.50 -7.45 19.89
N GLU A 327 -2.59 -7.87 19.25
CA GLU A 327 -2.96 -9.27 19.11
C GLU A 327 -1.90 -10.08 18.36
N GLN A 328 -1.35 -9.53 17.27
CA GLN A 328 -0.26 -10.18 16.54
C GLN A 328 1.01 -10.35 17.38
N ILE A 329 1.32 -9.43 18.29
CA ILE A 329 2.46 -9.58 19.23
C ILE A 329 2.17 -10.69 20.23
N LEU A 330 0.97 -10.76 20.77
CA LEU A 330 0.55 -11.68 21.82
C LEU A 330 0.17 -13.06 21.29
N GLN A 331 -0.11 -13.19 20.01
CA GLN A 331 -0.58 -14.45 19.42
C GLN A 331 0.44 -15.57 19.59
N PRO A 332 0.06 -16.71 20.16
CA PRO A 332 0.91 -17.89 20.22
C PRO A 332 1.18 -18.44 18.81
N GLU A 333 2.40 -18.85 18.59
CA GLU A 333 2.84 -19.45 17.32
C GLU A 333 3.62 -20.73 17.61
N LEU A 334 3.33 -21.78 16.86
CA LEU A 334 4.02 -23.05 16.94
C LEU A 334 4.05 -23.68 15.54
N ILE A 335 5.25 -23.79 14.97
CA ILE A 335 5.46 -24.40 13.65
C ILE A 335 6.46 -25.54 13.81
N LEU A 336 6.02 -26.74 13.43
CA LEU A 336 6.82 -27.94 13.45
C LEU A 336 7.25 -28.30 12.04
N THR A 337 8.54 -28.59 11.85
CA THR A 337 9.09 -29.06 10.56
C THR A 337 9.99 -30.27 10.82
N MET A 338 9.75 -31.36 10.07
CA MET A 338 10.57 -32.57 10.11
C MET A 338 10.54 -33.26 8.75
N ASN A 339 11.40 -34.27 8.56
CA ASN A 339 11.31 -35.14 7.39
C ASN A 339 10.05 -36.01 7.49
N GLU A 340 9.32 -36.12 6.39
CA GLU A 340 8.05 -36.85 6.30
C GLU A 340 8.23 -38.37 6.24
N SER A 341 9.46 -38.84 6.08
CA SER A 341 9.78 -40.27 6.02
C SER A 341 11.08 -40.61 6.75
N GLY A 342 11.18 -41.84 7.24
CA GLY A 342 12.37 -42.36 7.91
C GLY A 342 12.26 -43.84 8.17
N TYR A 343 13.34 -44.48 8.60
CA TYR A 343 13.34 -45.92 8.91
C TYR A 343 12.79 -46.19 10.34
N PRO A 344 12.10 -47.32 10.56
CA PRO A 344 11.60 -47.68 11.88
C PRO A 344 12.72 -47.71 12.92
N GLY A 345 12.50 -47.05 14.02
CA GLY A 345 13.47 -46.99 15.13
C GLY A 345 14.56 -45.93 14.97
N ASP A 346 14.62 -45.22 13.86
CA ASP A 346 15.58 -44.12 13.71
C ASP A 346 15.19 -42.86 14.49
N SER A 347 16.16 -42.02 14.74
CA SER A 347 15.97 -40.73 15.36
C SER A 347 16.06 -39.63 14.29
N VAL A 348 15.00 -38.86 14.12
CA VAL A 348 14.94 -37.69 13.21
C VAL A 348 14.94 -36.40 13.99
N ASN A 349 15.53 -35.36 13.40
CA ASN A 349 15.49 -34.02 13.96
C ASN A 349 14.16 -33.35 13.61
N MET A 350 13.47 -32.89 14.63
CA MET A 350 12.24 -32.13 14.56
C MET A 350 12.56 -30.68 14.90
N ARG A 351 12.45 -29.77 13.92
CA ARG A 351 12.68 -28.36 14.13
C ARG A 351 11.37 -27.69 14.53
N LEU A 352 11.43 -26.94 15.62
CA LEU A 352 10.31 -26.20 16.15
C LEU A 352 10.61 -24.70 16.12
N HIS A 353 9.74 -23.95 15.48
CA HIS A 353 9.67 -22.50 15.57
C HIS A 353 8.48 -22.12 16.44
N TYR A 354 8.68 -21.31 17.49
CA TYR A 354 7.63 -21.02 18.45
C TYR A 354 7.74 -19.61 19.02
N ARG A 355 6.60 -19.07 19.44
CA ARG A 355 6.48 -17.77 20.12
C ARG A 355 5.28 -17.79 21.06
N ASN A 356 5.43 -17.18 22.26
CA ASN A 356 4.37 -17.06 23.27
C ASN A 356 3.74 -18.39 23.68
N VAL A 357 4.53 -19.47 23.72
CA VAL A 357 4.12 -20.79 24.21
C VAL A 357 5.15 -21.32 25.19
N GLU A 358 4.68 -21.86 26.31
CA GLU A 358 5.52 -22.43 27.36
C GLU A 358 5.79 -23.92 27.19
N GLY A 359 5.04 -24.55 26.30
CA GLY A 359 5.18 -25.97 26.00
C GLY A 359 4.15 -26.43 24.97
N PHE A 360 4.31 -27.64 24.48
CA PHE A 360 3.38 -28.25 23.55
C PHE A 360 3.25 -29.73 23.81
N THR A 361 2.17 -30.33 23.38
CA THR A 361 1.94 -31.76 23.46
C THR A 361 1.95 -32.34 22.05
N LEU A 362 2.90 -33.22 21.75
CA LEU A 362 2.96 -33.95 20.53
C LEU A 362 2.14 -35.25 20.65
N ASN A 363 1.08 -35.35 19.90
CA ASN A 363 0.28 -36.54 19.78
C ASN A 363 0.65 -37.30 18.50
N LEU A 364 0.98 -38.56 18.67
CA LEU A 364 1.23 -39.49 17.56
C LEU A 364 0.05 -40.41 17.42
N TYR A 365 -0.42 -40.58 16.18
CA TYR A 365 -1.52 -41.47 15.83
C TYR A 365 -1.07 -42.44 14.74
N THR A 366 -1.57 -43.65 14.81
CA THR A 366 -1.49 -44.61 13.70
C THR A 366 -2.72 -44.50 12.81
N THR A 367 -2.58 -44.74 11.52
CA THR A 367 -3.67 -44.76 10.59
C THR A 367 -3.61 -45.99 9.67
N THR A 368 -4.77 -46.52 9.30
CA THR A 368 -4.90 -47.60 8.31
C THR A 368 -5.11 -47.08 6.90
N LEU A 369 -5.16 -45.78 6.71
CA LEU A 369 -5.28 -45.18 5.38
C LEU A 369 -3.97 -45.34 4.60
N SER A 370 -4.07 -45.75 3.37
CA SER A 370 -2.95 -45.73 2.42
C SER A 370 -2.56 -44.28 2.07
N GLU A 371 -1.33 -44.09 1.58
CA GLU A 371 -0.80 -42.74 1.28
C GLU A 371 -1.66 -41.92 0.31
N VAL A 372 -2.33 -42.59 -0.63
CA VAL A 372 -3.07 -41.96 -1.73
C VAL A 372 -4.18 -40.97 -1.28
N PRO A 373 -5.04 -41.28 -0.28
CA PRO A 373 -6.05 -40.34 0.18
C PRO A 373 -5.51 -39.09 0.88
N TRP A 374 -4.25 -39.10 1.33
CA TRP A 374 -3.60 -38.00 2.04
C TRP A 374 -2.99 -36.99 1.10
N MET A 375 -2.58 -37.43 -0.09
CA MET A 375 -1.93 -36.57 -1.08
C MET A 375 -2.93 -35.68 -1.83
N ASP A 376 -4.18 -36.17 -2.06
CA ASP A 376 -5.12 -35.48 -2.94
C ASP A 376 -5.99 -34.40 -2.26
N HIS A 377 -6.27 -34.51 -0.97
CA HIS A 377 -7.32 -33.67 -0.33
C HIS A 377 -6.90 -32.95 0.95
N GLY A 378 -5.68 -33.12 1.40
CA GLY A 378 -5.27 -32.63 2.73
C GLY A 378 -6.01 -33.33 3.88
N ILE A 379 -5.40 -33.37 5.04
CA ILE A 379 -6.01 -33.97 6.24
C ILE A 379 -6.91 -32.93 6.90
N ASN A 380 -8.22 -33.08 6.79
CA ASN A 380 -9.13 -32.32 7.62
C ASN A 380 -9.36 -33.01 8.99
N LYS A 381 -9.81 -32.25 9.98
CA LYS A 381 -10.02 -32.74 11.35
C LYS A 381 -11.00 -33.94 11.44
N ASP A 382 -11.96 -34.04 10.55
CA ASP A 382 -13.02 -35.06 10.55
C ASP A 382 -12.52 -36.36 9.95
N THR A 383 -11.75 -36.31 8.86
CA THR A 383 -11.09 -37.50 8.28
C THR A 383 -10.11 -38.12 9.28
N TYR A 384 -9.36 -37.27 9.93
CA TYR A 384 -8.39 -37.62 10.94
C TYR A 384 -9.01 -38.39 12.13
N ARG A 385 -10.08 -37.87 12.72
CA ARG A 385 -10.76 -38.48 13.86
C ARG A 385 -11.38 -39.83 13.51
N LYS A 386 -11.76 -40.04 12.27
CA LYS A 386 -12.40 -41.27 11.82
C LYS A 386 -11.44 -42.45 11.61
N TYR A 387 -10.22 -42.15 11.12
CA TYR A 387 -9.27 -43.16 10.66
C TYR A 387 -7.98 -43.28 11.46
N ALA A 388 -7.77 -42.41 12.44
CA ALA A 388 -6.57 -42.39 13.25
C ALA A 388 -6.82 -42.87 14.69
N ARG A 389 -5.94 -43.71 15.19
CA ARG A 389 -5.93 -44.17 16.59
C ARG A 389 -4.72 -43.57 17.32
N LYS A 390 -4.92 -43.03 18.49
CA LYS A 390 -3.86 -42.45 19.29
C LYS A 390 -2.84 -43.53 19.68
N PHE A 391 -1.59 -43.33 19.31
CA PHE A 391 -0.47 -44.21 19.61
C PHE A 391 0.29 -43.77 20.86
N SER A 392 0.69 -42.48 20.90
CA SER A 392 1.39 -41.90 22.05
C SER A 392 1.08 -40.42 22.19
N SER A 393 1.44 -39.90 23.35
CA SER A 393 1.33 -38.48 23.68
C SER A 393 2.52 -38.09 24.53
N THR A 394 3.29 -37.12 24.11
CA THR A 394 4.47 -36.63 24.82
C THR A 394 4.37 -35.13 24.98
N HIS A 395 4.54 -34.66 26.22
CA HIS A 395 4.58 -33.24 26.54
C HIS A 395 6.00 -32.73 26.51
N PHE A 396 6.26 -31.61 25.83
CA PHE A 396 7.54 -30.94 25.77
C PHE A 396 7.40 -29.55 26.40
N GLY A 397 8.13 -29.32 27.49
CA GLY A 397 8.28 -27.99 28.05
C GLY A 397 9.29 -27.18 27.21
N LEU A 398 8.91 -25.99 26.85
CA LEU A 398 9.77 -25.07 26.14
C LEU A 398 10.42 -24.15 27.16
N LYS A 399 11.51 -24.61 27.80
CA LYS A 399 12.34 -23.75 28.63
C LYS A 399 13.31 -23.01 27.73
N PRO A 400 13.59 -21.71 27.99
CA PRO A 400 14.74 -21.05 27.38
C PRO A 400 15.97 -21.88 27.65
N LEU A 401 16.66 -22.35 26.62
CA LEU A 401 17.88 -23.12 26.77
C LEU A 401 18.92 -22.28 27.52
N PRO A 402 19.50 -22.77 28.64
CA PRO A 402 20.70 -22.19 29.18
C PRO A 402 21.86 -22.59 28.27
N GLY A 403 22.06 -21.86 27.21
CA GLY A 403 23.03 -22.19 26.17
C GLY A 403 23.90 -21.02 25.79
N LYS A 404 25.12 -21.28 25.76
CA LYS A 404 26.38 -20.64 25.46
C LYS A 404 26.45 -19.35 24.60
N ASP A 405 25.41 -18.98 24.00
CA ASP A 405 25.26 -17.67 23.34
C ASP A 405 24.06 -16.99 24.01
N LYS A 406 24.33 -16.23 25.05
CA LYS A 406 23.40 -15.23 25.54
C LYS A 406 23.10 -14.29 24.37
N LEU A 407 22.06 -14.60 23.60
CA LEU A 407 21.31 -13.55 22.94
C LEU A 407 20.94 -12.55 24.02
N PRO A 408 21.11 -11.25 23.79
CA PRO A 408 20.87 -10.27 24.83
C PRO A 408 19.48 -10.48 25.39
N GLU A 409 19.41 -10.89 26.64
CA GLU A 409 18.26 -10.95 27.52
C GLU A 409 16.95 -11.36 26.84
N ASP A 410 16.24 -12.35 27.33
CA ASP A 410 14.91 -12.78 26.92
C ASP A 410 14.07 -11.60 26.45
N VAL A 411 14.11 -11.31 25.16
CA VAL A 411 13.24 -10.28 24.60
C VAL A 411 11.86 -10.92 24.50
N PRO A 412 10.92 -10.54 25.37
CA PRO A 412 9.60 -11.16 25.37
C PRO A 412 8.94 -10.97 24.01
N TYR A 413 8.12 -11.95 23.63
CA TYR A 413 7.35 -11.95 22.38
C TYR A 413 8.15 -12.14 21.07
N LEU A 414 9.43 -12.53 21.14
CA LEU A 414 10.19 -12.95 19.97
C LEU A 414 10.00 -14.45 19.72
N ALA A 415 10.07 -14.81 18.44
CA ALA A 415 10.08 -16.19 18.02
C ALA A 415 11.45 -16.81 18.33
N SER A 416 11.44 -18.08 18.74
CA SER A 416 12.62 -18.89 19.04
C SER A 416 12.58 -20.17 18.23
N ASP A 417 13.76 -20.67 17.87
CA ASP A 417 13.94 -21.94 17.18
C ASP A 417 14.61 -22.95 18.10
N THR A 418 14.12 -24.18 18.06
CA THR A 418 14.77 -25.30 18.77
C THR A 418 14.66 -26.58 17.93
N VAL A 419 15.51 -27.57 18.29
CA VAL A 419 15.53 -28.87 17.62
C VAL A 419 15.36 -29.96 18.66
N PHE A 420 14.37 -30.81 18.48
CA PHE A 420 14.15 -32.00 19.27
C PHE A 420 14.48 -33.24 18.45
N LYS A 421 14.92 -34.31 19.14
CA LYS A 421 15.01 -35.61 18.53
C LYS A 421 13.70 -36.35 18.71
N PHE A 422 13.15 -36.83 17.63
CA PHE A 422 11.95 -37.64 17.59
C PHE A 422 12.34 -39.08 17.18
N MET A 423 11.94 -40.06 17.97
CA MET A 423 12.14 -41.46 17.64
C MET A 423 10.99 -41.97 16.79
N ILE A 424 11.28 -42.44 15.59
CA ILE A 424 10.31 -43.07 14.71
C ILE A 424 9.88 -44.39 15.35
N PRO A 425 8.55 -44.72 15.36
CA PRO A 425 8.10 -46.00 15.89
C PRO A 425 8.79 -47.18 15.19
N ARG A 426 8.97 -48.27 15.92
CA ARG A 426 9.62 -49.48 15.37
C ARG A 426 8.74 -50.25 14.42
N GLU A 427 7.44 -50.05 14.46
CA GLU A 427 6.47 -50.67 13.56
C GLU A 427 6.40 -49.88 12.28
N THR A 428 6.46 -50.55 11.15
CA THR A 428 6.28 -49.93 9.82
C THR A 428 4.84 -49.50 9.64
N GLY A 429 4.60 -48.27 9.25
CA GLY A 429 3.24 -47.74 9.06
C GLY A 429 3.22 -46.26 8.75
N VAL A 430 2.02 -45.78 8.55
CA VAL A 430 1.74 -44.33 8.38
C VAL A 430 1.32 -43.77 9.73
N TYR A 431 2.00 -42.69 10.14
CA TYR A 431 1.75 -42.02 11.40
C TYR A 431 1.36 -40.56 11.16
N ILE A 432 0.52 -40.03 12.01
CA ILE A 432 0.10 -38.63 12.01
C ILE A 432 0.61 -37.97 13.27
N LEU A 433 1.34 -36.91 13.11
CA LEU A 433 1.80 -36.03 14.18
C LEU A 433 0.85 -34.81 14.32
N GLN A 434 0.39 -34.56 15.55
CA GLN A 434 -0.47 -33.43 15.90
C GLN A 434 0.08 -32.68 17.11
#